data_5ed61f555603ede12fcafc2257cf24de
#
_entry.id   5ed61f555603ede12fcafc2257cf24de
#
_cell.length_a   1.000
_cell.length_b   1.000
_cell.length_c   1.000
_cell.angle_alpha   90.00
_cell.angle_beta   90.00
_cell.angle_gamma   90.00
#
_symmetry.space_group_name_H-M   'P 1'
#
loop_
_entity.id
_entity.type
_entity.pdbx_description
1 polymer ?
#
loop_
_entity_poly.entity_id
_entity_poly.type
_entity_poly.pdbx_seq_one_letter_code
_entity_poly.pdbx_strand_id
1 'polypeptide(L)'
;MNSKPVKGFSKLSKEAKIEWIADEYLGGDDKCINLLKSYWHEDNDVQKIHDEFIENTISNFYIPFGIAPNFKINDKVFCIPMAIEESSVVAAAAKNASFWLERGGFKSTVISTTKVGHVCLLYTSD
;
A
#
# COMPACT_ATOMS: atom_id res chain seq x y z
N MET A 1 -15.55 20.03 -14.60
CA MET A 1 -16.54 18.94 -14.44
C MET A 1 -17.38 19.26 -13.22
N ASN A 2 -18.68 19.46 -13.38
CA ASN A 2 -19.58 19.64 -12.23
C ASN A 2 -20.04 18.25 -11.75
N SER A 3 -19.26 17.65 -10.86
CA SER A 3 -19.64 16.37 -10.26
C SER A 3 -20.87 16.57 -9.36
N LYS A 4 -21.85 15.70 -9.50
CA LYS A 4 -23.04 15.75 -8.66
C LYS A 4 -22.78 15.10 -7.31
N PRO A 5 -23.19 15.70 -6.18
CA PRO A 5 -23.10 15.05 -4.88
C PRO A 5 -23.88 13.73 -4.88
N VAL A 6 -23.27 12.66 -4.39
CA VAL A 6 -23.95 11.37 -4.23
C VAL A 6 -24.42 11.20 -2.77
N LYS A 7 -25.70 10.84 -2.60
CA LYS A 7 -26.24 10.47 -1.29
C LYS A 7 -26.30 8.95 -1.17
N GLY A 8 -25.87 8.43 -0.03
CA GLY A 8 -25.95 7.00 0.26
C GLY A 8 -24.90 6.16 -0.47
N PHE A 9 -23.78 6.72 -0.88
CA PHE A 9 -22.70 6.01 -1.58
C PHE A 9 -22.24 4.75 -0.83
N SER A 10 -22.15 4.81 0.50
CA SER A 10 -21.77 3.67 1.33
C SER A 10 -22.74 2.48 1.27
N LYS A 11 -23.99 2.71 0.82
CA LYS A 11 -25.01 1.66 0.70
C LYS A 11 -25.04 1.00 -0.68
N LEU A 12 -24.29 1.52 -1.63
CA LEU A 12 -24.18 0.94 -2.97
C LEU A 12 -23.35 -0.35 -2.92
N SER A 13 -23.66 -1.29 -3.81
CA SER A 13 -22.77 -2.43 -4.05
C SER A 13 -21.41 -1.98 -4.58
N LYS A 14 -20.41 -2.84 -4.54
CA LYS A 14 -19.06 -2.53 -5.05
C LYS A 14 -19.11 -2.20 -6.55
N GLU A 15 -19.87 -2.96 -7.32
CA GLU A 15 -20.09 -2.74 -8.75
C GLU A 15 -20.77 -1.38 -9.01
N ALA A 16 -21.85 -1.07 -8.29
CA ALA A 16 -22.56 0.21 -8.44
C ALA A 16 -21.68 1.41 -8.07
N LYS A 17 -20.76 1.27 -7.12
CA LYS A 17 -19.76 2.31 -6.80
C LYS A 17 -18.80 2.54 -7.96
N ILE A 18 -18.31 1.47 -8.60
CA ILE A 18 -17.43 1.55 -9.77
C ILE A 18 -18.14 2.19 -10.95
N GLU A 19 -19.37 1.78 -11.25
CA GLU A 19 -20.19 2.34 -12.30
C GLU A 19 -20.42 3.84 -12.07
N TRP A 20 -20.79 4.23 -10.86
CA TRP A 20 -20.98 5.64 -10.52
C TRP A 20 -19.69 6.47 -10.70
N ILE A 21 -18.51 5.95 -10.31
CA ILE A 21 -17.23 6.64 -10.52
C ILE A 21 -16.92 6.74 -12.01
N ALA A 22 -17.16 5.68 -12.78
CA ALA A 22 -16.92 5.67 -14.21
C ALA A 22 -17.78 6.71 -14.92
N ASP A 23 -19.06 6.79 -14.60
CA ASP A 23 -19.99 7.72 -15.22
C ASP A 23 -19.70 9.18 -14.86
N GLU A 24 -19.47 9.46 -13.57
CA GLU A 24 -19.32 10.84 -13.11
C GLU A 24 -17.93 11.45 -13.36
N TYR A 25 -16.87 10.62 -13.37
CA TYR A 25 -15.49 11.11 -13.41
C TYR A 25 -14.65 10.58 -14.58
N LEU A 26 -15.01 9.44 -15.15
CA LEU A 26 -14.19 8.76 -16.17
C LEU A 26 -14.89 8.68 -17.55
N GLY A 27 -15.98 9.43 -17.74
CA GLY A 27 -16.71 9.53 -19.02
C GLY A 27 -17.49 8.28 -19.41
N GLY A 28 -17.83 7.40 -18.48
CA GLY A 28 -18.58 6.17 -18.73
C GLY A 28 -17.80 5.11 -19.51
N ASP A 29 -16.47 5.14 -19.46
CA ASP A 29 -15.63 4.21 -20.23
C ASP A 29 -15.57 2.82 -19.56
N ASP A 30 -16.14 1.82 -20.22
CA ASP A 30 -16.09 0.42 -19.82
C ASP A 30 -14.67 -0.11 -19.58
N LYS A 31 -13.67 0.45 -20.26
CA LYS A 31 -12.26 0.07 -20.03
C LYS A 31 -11.80 0.41 -18.64
N CYS A 32 -12.26 1.54 -18.09
CA CYS A 32 -11.94 1.92 -16.71
C CYS A 32 -12.60 0.98 -15.71
N ILE A 33 -13.86 0.59 -15.96
CA ILE A 33 -14.57 -0.39 -15.15
C ILE A 33 -13.84 -1.74 -15.15
N ASN A 34 -13.49 -2.22 -16.32
CA ASN A 34 -12.79 -3.49 -16.49
C ASN A 34 -11.39 -3.46 -15.84
N LEU A 35 -10.67 -2.34 -15.96
CA LEU A 35 -9.38 -2.15 -15.31
C LEU A 35 -9.51 -2.24 -13.80
N LEU A 36 -10.45 -1.54 -13.19
CA LEU A 36 -10.67 -1.61 -11.73
C LEU A 36 -11.03 -3.02 -11.28
N LYS A 37 -11.88 -3.72 -12.02
CA LYS A 37 -12.26 -5.12 -11.73
C LYS A 37 -11.09 -6.10 -11.93
N SER A 38 -10.16 -5.83 -12.83
CA SER A 38 -9.01 -6.71 -13.09
C SER A 38 -8.02 -6.80 -11.90
N TYR A 39 -8.11 -5.86 -10.96
CA TYR A 39 -7.35 -5.90 -9.70
C TYR A 39 -8.05 -6.65 -8.57
N TRP A 40 -9.26 -7.16 -8.78
CA TRP A 40 -9.91 -8.03 -7.79
C TRP A 40 -9.19 -9.36 -7.71
N HIS A 41 -9.15 -9.94 -6.52
CA HIS A 41 -8.58 -11.26 -6.34
C HIS A 41 -9.52 -12.32 -6.92
N GLU A 42 -8.96 -13.34 -7.58
CA GLU A 42 -9.74 -14.43 -8.19
C GLU A 42 -10.47 -15.28 -7.15
N ASP A 43 -9.85 -15.46 -5.97
CA ASP A 43 -10.47 -16.11 -4.82
C ASP A 43 -11.40 -15.11 -4.11
N ASN A 44 -12.70 -15.43 -4.09
CA ASN A 44 -13.72 -14.56 -3.52
C ASN A 44 -13.60 -14.39 -1.99
N ASP A 45 -13.11 -15.40 -1.27
CA ASP A 45 -12.93 -15.32 0.19
C ASP A 45 -11.79 -14.36 0.52
N VAL A 46 -10.70 -14.41 -0.25
CA VAL A 46 -9.59 -13.46 -0.15
C VAL A 46 -10.06 -12.05 -0.53
N GLN A 47 -10.81 -11.90 -1.62
CA GLN A 47 -11.34 -10.59 -2.02
C GLN A 47 -12.25 -10.00 -0.96
N LYS A 48 -13.08 -10.80 -0.32
CA LYS A 48 -13.94 -10.35 0.76
C LYS A 48 -13.15 -9.78 1.94
N ILE A 49 -12.03 -10.40 2.31
CA ILE A 49 -11.13 -9.89 3.35
C ILE A 49 -10.58 -8.51 2.95
N HIS A 50 -10.16 -8.36 1.69
CA HIS A 50 -9.66 -7.07 1.17
C HIS A 50 -10.75 -5.99 1.18
N ASP A 51 -11.98 -6.35 0.85
CA ASP A 51 -13.12 -5.42 0.84
C ASP A 51 -13.49 -4.93 2.25
N GLU A 52 -13.15 -5.69 3.29
CA GLU A 52 -13.43 -5.37 4.68
C GLU A 52 -12.32 -4.55 5.38
N PHE A 53 -11.16 -4.32 4.73
CA PHE A 53 -10.07 -3.54 5.32
C PHE A 53 -10.40 -2.06 5.49
N ILE A 54 -11.15 -1.50 4.55
CA ILE A 54 -11.58 -0.09 4.58
C ILE A 54 -13.02 0.03 4.06
N GLU A 55 -13.68 1.14 4.37
CA GLU A 55 -15.00 1.45 3.86
C GLU A 55 -14.95 1.83 2.37
N ASN A 56 -16.05 1.56 1.66
CA ASN A 56 -16.23 1.93 0.25
C ASN A 56 -15.18 1.38 -0.71
N THR A 57 -14.61 0.23 -0.40
CA THR A 57 -13.66 -0.45 -1.28
C THR A 57 -14.26 -0.67 -2.67
N ILE A 58 -13.54 -0.32 -3.72
CA ILE A 58 -13.93 -0.52 -5.11
C ILE A 58 -12.99 -1.48 -5.84
N SER A 59 -11.73 -1.52 -5.43
CA SER A 59 -10.69 -2.32 -6.07
C SER A 59 -9.52 -2.54 -5.11
N ASN A 60 -8.57 -3.39 -5.49
CA ASN A 60 -7.30 -3.53 -4.79
C ASN A 60 -6.25 -2.61 -5.43
N PHE A 61 -5.25 -2.25 -4.64
CA PHE A 61 -4.06 -1.56 -5.11
C PHE A 61 -2.83 -2.40 -4.73
N TYR A 62 -2.14 -2.96 -5.74
CA TYR A 62 -0.99 -3.82 -5.51
C TYR A 62 0.26 -2.99 -5.30
N ILE A 63 0.91 -3.21 -4.15
CA ILE A 63 2.23 -2.64 -3.84
C ILE A 63 3.26 -3.77 -3.97
N PRO A 64 4.40 -3.54 -4.63
CA PRO A 64 5.46 -4.54 -4.71
C PRO A 64 5.95 -4.98 -3.33
N PHE A 65 6.16 -6.29 -3.17
CA PHE A 65 6.65 -6.89 -1.94
C PHE A 65 8.01 -7.52 -2.21
N GLY A 66 9.06 -6.91 -1.66
CA GLY A 66 10.44 -7.34 -1.83
C GLY A 66 11.05 -7.88 -0.54
N ILE A 67 12.27 -8.39 -0.65
CA ILE A 67 13.05 -8.92 0.47
C ILE A 67 14.44 -8.31 0.44
N ALA A 68 14.88 -7.77 1.58
CA ALA A 68 16.26 -7.34 1.80
C ALA A 68 16.97 -8.34 2.73
N PRO A 69 17.88 -9.18 2.21
CA PRO A 69 18.63 -10.15 3.00
C PRO A 69 19.82 -9.53 3.73
N ASN A 70 20.52 -10.38 4.51
CA ASN A 70 21.81 -10.10 5.14
C ASN A 70 21.80 -9.09 6.30
N PHE A 71 20.65 -8.82 6.89
CA PHE A 71 20.58 -8.01 8.10
C PHE A 71 21.07 -8.80 9.31
N LYS A 72 22.30 -8.58 9.74
CA LYS A 72 22.81 -9.12 11.00
C LYS A 72 22.44 -8.17 12.12
N ILE A 73 21.51 -8.58 12.98
CA ILE A 73 21.02 -7.79 14.12
C ILE A 73 21.22 -8.60 15.40
N ASN A 74 21.96 -8.06 16.36
CA ASN A 74 22.28 -8.73 17.63
C ASN A 74 22.81 -10.16 17.39
N ASP A 75 23.75 -10.28 16.45
CA ASP A 75 24.44 -11.51 16.06
C ASP A 75 23.57 -12.57 15.35
N LYS A 76 22.31 -12.27 15.04
CA LYS A 76 21.42 -13.10 14.21
C LYS A 76 21.23 -12.48 12.83
N VAL A 77 21.16 -13.31 11.81
CA VAL A 77 20.94 -12.87 10.41
C VAL A 77 19.46 -13.01 10.07
N PHE A 78 18.92 -11.96 9.47
CA PHE A 78 17.51 -11.86 9.07
C PHE A 78 17.37 -11.49 7.60
N CYS A 79 16.26 -11.91 7.00
CA CYS A 79 15.69 -11.34 5.78
C CYS A 79 14.55 -10.40 6.19
N ILE A 80 14.60 -9.16 5.71
CA ILE A 80 13.58 -8.16 6.05
C ILE A 80 12.62 -8.01 4.87
N PRO A 81 11.33 -8.32 5.05
CA PRO A 81 10.31 -8.05 4.05
C PRO A 81 10.02 -6.55 3.97
N MET A 82 9.83 -6.04 2.76
CA MET A 82 9.60 -4.64 2.49
C MET A 82 8.49 -4.48 1.44
N ALA A 83 7.43 -3.74 1.78
CA ALA A 83 6.39 -3.32 0.84
C ALA A 83 6.62 -1.84 0.53
N ILE A 84 7.00 -1.53 -0.70
CA ILE A 84 7.36 -0.16 -1.11
C ILE A 84 7.15 0.01 -2.62
N GLU A 85 6.69 1.19 -3.00
CA GLU A 85 6.45 1.58 -4.39
C GLU A 85 7.69 2.21 -5.06
N GLU A 86 8.70 2.58 -4.27
CA GLU A 86 9.88 3.27 -4.77
C GLU A 86 10.97 2.29 -5.22
N SER A 87 11.54 2.52 -6.38
CA SER A 87 12.67 1.74 -6.89
C SER A 87 13.94 1.99 -6.05
N SER A 88 14.86 1.03 -6.05
CA SER A 88 16.17 1.11 -5.39
C SER A 88 16.17 1.05 -3.87
N VAL A 89 15.07 1.25 -3.16
CA VAL A 89 15.03 1.24 -1.68
C VAL A 89 15.42 -0.14 -1.15
N VAL A 90 14.80 -1.22 -1.66
CA VAL A 90 15.11 -2.60 -1.25
C VAL A 90 16.54 -2.95 -1.59
N ALA A 91 17.02 -2.55 -2.77
CA ALA A 91 18.40 -2.78 -3.21
C ALA A 91 19.41 -2.04 -2.31
N ALA A 92 19.13 -0.78 -1.98
CA ALA A 92 19.98 0.00 -1.07
C ALA A 92 20.01 -0.61 0.33
N ALA A 93 18.87 -1.03 0.86
CA ALA A 93 18.78 -1.71 2.15
C ALA A 93 19.61 -3.01 2.16
N ALA A 94 19.45 -3.86 1.15
CA ALA A 94 20.19 -5.12 1.01
C ALA A 94 21.70 -4.89 0.84
N LYS A 95 22.11 -3.89 0.05
CA LYS A 95 23.52 -3.52 -0.13
C LYS A 95 24.16 -3.06 1.17
N ASN A 96 23.47 -2.20 1.92
CA ASN A 96 23.97 -1.74 3.22
C ASN A 96 24.00 -2.87 4.26
N ALA A 97 22.99 -3.74 4.27
CA ALA A 97 22.99 -4.92 5.13
C ALA A 97 24.20 -5.82 4.86
N SER A 98 24.49 -6.10 3.59
CA SER A 98 25.68 -6.89 3.18
C SER A 98 26.99 -6.22 3.60
N PHE A 99 27.09 -4.90 3.46
CA PHE A 99 28.28 -4.15 3.89
C PHE A 99 28.56 -4.31 5.39
N TRP A 100 27.50 -4.24 6.21
CA TRP A 100 27.62 -4.36 7.66
C TRP A 100 27.68 -5.79 8.17
N LEU A 101 27.27 -6.78 7.38
CA LEU A 101 27.24 -8.20 7.77
C LEU A 101 28.59 -8.67 8.33
N GLU A 102 29.68 -8.39 7.60
CA GLU A 102 31.05 -8.77 7.98
C GLU A 102 31.71 -7.81 8.99
N ARG A 103 31.07 -6.68 9.26
CA ARG A 103 31.54 -5.61 10.15
C ARG A 103 30.87 -5.60 11.52
N GLY A 104 30.29 -6.72 11.90
CA GLY A 104 29.61 -6.89 13.19
C GLY A 104 28.10 -6.72 13.15
N GLY A 105 27.54 -6.20 12.05
CA GLY A 105 26.09 -5.99 11.89
C GLY A 105 25.58 -4.81 12.67
N PHE A 106 24.31 -4.88 13.03
CA PHE A 106 23.58 -3.85 13.78
C PHE A 106 23.37 -4.31 15.23
N LYS A 107 23.45 -3.39 16.17
CA LYS A 107 23.07 -3.62 17.56
C LYS A 107 21.83 -2.82 17.87
N SER A 108 20.84 -3.45 18.48
CA SER A 108 19.60 -2.82 18.86
C SER A 108 19.18 -3.21 20.29
N THR A 109 18.59 -2.27 20.97
CA THR A 109 17.95 -2.48 22.29
C THR A 109 16.57 -1.86 22.25
N VAL A 110 15.55 -2.62 22.61
CA VAL A 110 14.20 -2.10 22.72
C VAL A 110 14.07 -1.33 24.04
N ILE A 111 13.87 -0.02 23.94
CA ILE A 111 13.68 0.87 25.10
C ILE A 111 12.19 0.90 25.49
N SER A 112 11.30 0.99 24.50
CA SER A 112 9.85 0.99 24.71
C SER A 112 9.15 0.53 23.44
N THR A 113 7.83 0.29 23.53
CA THR A 113 6.97 -0.03 22.39
C THR A 113 6.26 1.19 21.80
N THR A 114 6.65 2.39 22.23
CA THR A 114 6.09 3.65 21.69
C THR A 114 6.51 3.83 20.25
N LYS A 115 5.52 4.02 19.37
CA LYS A 115 5.73 4.33 17.96
C LYS A 115 5.69 5.84 17.76
N VAL A 116 6.57 6.34 16.89
CA VAL A 116 6.63 7.76 16.51
C VAL A 116 6.19 7.89 15.05
N GLY A 117 5.23 8.78 14.81
CA GLY A 117 4.80 9.17 13.47
C GLY A 117 5.31 10.58 13.14
N HIS A 118 5.68 10.80 11.88
CA HIS A 118 6.02 12.12 11.38
C HIS A 118 4.82 12.71 10.63
N VAL A 119 4.44 13.94 10.99
CA VAL A 119 3.44 14.72 10.26
C VAL A 119 4.16 15.89 9.59
N CYS A 120 4.13 15.91 8.26
CA CYS A 120 4.66 17.04 7.50
C CYS A 120 3.52 17.96 7.07
N LEU A 121 3.57 19.22 7.49
CA LEU A 121 2.64 20.25 7.08
C LEU A 121 3.35 21.17 6.09
N LEU A 122 2.83 21.24 4.87
CA LEU A 122 3.26 22.22 3.88
C LEU A 122 2.38 23.47 4.04
N TYR A 123 2.99 24.56 4.49
CA TYR A 123 2.35 25.86 4.49
C TYR A 123 2.57 26.50 3.13
N THR A 124 1.50 26.70 2.37
CA THR A 124 1.52 27.62 1.24
C THR A 124 1.28 29.01 1.80
N SER A 125 2.26 29.90 1.68
CA SER A 125 2.01 31.32 1.88
C SER A 125 1.17 31.82 0.71
N ASP A 126 0.05 32.47 1.00
CA ASP A 126 -0.76 33.21 0.04
C ASP A 126 0.08 34.34 -0.59
#